data_4b793a9ad11ac2e5cd6bac0a7bc68f8e
#
_entry.id   4b793a9ad11ac2e5cd6bac0a7bc68f8e
#
_cell.length_a   1.000
_cell.length_b   1.000
_cell.length_c   1.000
_cell.angle_alpha   90.00
_cell.angle_beta   90.00
_cell.angle_gamma   90.00
#
_symmetry.space_group_name_H-M   'P 1'
#
loop_
_entity.id
_entity.type
_entity.pdbx_description
1 polymer ?
#
loop_
_entity_poly.entity_id
_entity_poly.type
_entity_poly.pdbx_seq_one_letter_code
_entity_poly.pdbx_strand_id
1 'polypeptide(L)'
;MCLVGKAKKEKEDFKKLYEGIKNDVVRERIRASGEWYIENAAKYRFWFYVFTILGIVAPLAITVISSIGAEGDGAVVARVAIAVCSVLATFSSTFLAVSKCKEKWTNYRHTVERIKSVLVKYSVEEGEDSEKLRHLVEKTEQIMKEEHDRWKEISEKDEQVDKKQDNGMKDTGGKNNQDSGN
;
A
#
# COMPACT_ATOMS: atom_id res chain seq x y z
N MET A 1 -4.07 -1.27 -18.25
CA MET A 1 -3.32 -2.33 -18.96
C MET A 1 -1.81 -2.31 -18.71
N CYS A 2 -1.15 -1.16 -18.57
CA CYS A 2 0.31 -1.07 -18.30
C CYS A 2 0.81 -1.66 -16.96
N LEU A 3 0.01 -1.65 -15.90
CA LEU A 3 0.46 -2.03 -14.55
C LEU A 3 0.62 -3.54 -14.37
N VAL A 4 -0.28 -4.33 -14.94
CA VAL A 4 -0.23 -5.81 -14.90
C VAL A 4 0.95 -6.33 -15.72
N GLY A 5 1.23 -5.72 -16.87
CA GLY A 5 2.39 -6.07 -17.70
C GLY A 5 3.73 -5.83 -17.01
N LYS A 6 3.84 -4.76 -16.19
CA LYS A 6 5.06 -4.49 -15.41
C LYS A 6 5.30 -5.54 -14.32
N ALA A 7 4.27 -5.96 -13.60
CA ALA A 7 4.40 -7.00 -12.58
C ALA A 7 4.81 -8.35 -13.19
N LYS A 8 4.25 -8.71 -14.35
CA LYS A 8 4.63 -9.93 -15.07
C LYS A 8 6.10 -9.90 -15.49
N LYS A 9 6.54 -8.80 -16.12
CA LYS A 9 7.94 -8.62 -16.50
C LYS A 9 8.87 -8.68 -15.28
N GLU A 10 8.50 -8.05 -14.19
CA GLU A 10 9.28 -8.04 -12.95
C GLU A 10 9.42 -9.45 -12.36
N LYS A 11 8.38 -10.29 -12.44
CA LYS A 11 8.47 -11.71 -12.07
C LYS A 11 9.40 -12.50 -12.98
N GLU A 12 9.36 -12.26 -14.28
CA GLU A 12 10.26 -12.91 -15.24
C GLU A 12 11.72 -12.53 -14.98
N ASP A 13 12.00 -11.26 -14.67
CA ASP A 13 13.34 -10.80 -14.32
C ASP A 13 13.80 -11.37 -12.96
N PHE A 14 12.90 -11.45 -11.98
CA PHE A 14 13.19 -12.08 -10.69
C PHE A 14 13.46 -13.58 -10.84
N LYS A 15 12.71 -14.26 -11.72
CA LYS A 15 12.89 -15.69 -12.02
C LYS A 15 14.32 -16.02 -12.46
N LYS A 16 14.90 -15.22 -13.35
CA LYS A 16 16.29 -15.42 -13.83
C LYS A 16 17.31 -15.38 -12.70
N LEU A 17 17.04 -14.63 -11.63
CA LEU A 17 17.98 -14.49 -10.50
C LEU A 17 17.98 -15.72 -9.58
N TYR A 18 16.82 -16.33 -9.32
CA TYR A 18 16.73 -17.48 -8.42
C TYR A 18 16.93 -18.85 -9.12
N GLU A 19 16.79 -18.92 -10.45
CA GLU A 19 17.00 -20.17 -11.20
C GLU A 19 18.43 -20.73 -11.05
N GLY A 20 19.42 -19.88 -10.77
CA GLY A 20 20.81 -20.28 -10.51
C GLY A 20 21.03 -20.97 -9.16
N ILE A 21 20.02 -21.03 -8.28
CA ILE A 21 20.14 -21.67 -6.97
C ILE A 21 20.00 -23.18 -7.13
N LYS A 22 21.05 -23.94 -6.78
CA LYS A 22 21.08 -25.41 -6.91
C LYS A 22 20.13 -26.13 -5.92
N ASN A 23 19.94 -25.56 -4.72
CA ASN A 23 19.10 -26.15 -3.68
C ASN A 23 17.62 -25.84 -3.94
N ASP A 24 16.83 -26.88 -4.21
CA ASP A 24 15.41 -26.74 -4.56
C ASP A 24 14.56 -26.13 -3.45
N VAL A 25 14.85 -26.44 -2.19
CA VAL A 25 14.09 -25.95 -1.04
C VAL A 25 14.30 -24.44 -0.88
N VAL A 26 15.56 -23.99 -0.97
CA VAL A 26 15.90 -22.57 -0.85
C VAL A 26 15.37 -21.80 -2.05
N ARG A 27 15.53 -22.36 -3.26
CA ARG A 27 14.99 -21.76 -4.49
C ARG A 27 13.48 -21.53 -4.40
N GLU A 28 12.73 -22.55 -3.96
CA GLU A 28 11.27 -22.46 -3.82
C GLU A 28 10.86 -21.46 -2.74
N ARG A 29 11.55 -21.41 -1.61
CA ARG A 29 11.32 -20.43 -0.53
C ARG A 29 11.50 -18.99 -1.03
N ILE A 30 12.60 -18.72 -1.75
CA ILE A 30 12.88 -17.39 -2.31
C ILE A 30 11.87 -17.04 -3.41
N ARG A 31 11.54 -17.99 -4.28
CA ARG A 31 10.52 -17.83 -5.31
C ARG A 31 9.19 -17.41 -4.70
N ALA A 32 8.67 -18.20 -3.78
CA ALA A 32 7.36 -17.96 -3.17
C ALA A 32 7.30 -16.60 -2.46
N SER A 33 8.34 -16.27 -1.67
CA SER A 33 8.40 -14.99 -0.96
C SER A 33 8.51 -13.80 -1.92
N GLY A 34 9.44 -13.86 -2.88
CA GLY A 34 9.67 -12.77 -3.82
C GLY A 34 8.48 -12.51 -4.74
N GLU A 35 7.86 -13.56 -5.28
CA GLU A 35 6.66 -13.42 -6.11
C GLU A 35 5.49 -12.83 -5.31
N TRP A 36 5.32 -13.25 -4.05
CA TRP A 36 4.30 -12.70 -3.15
C TRP A 36 4.50 -11.19 -2.93
N TYR A 37 5.74 -10.75 -2.66
CA TYR A 37 6.04 -9.32 -2.49
C TYR A 37 5.79 -8.53 -3.78
N ILE A 38 6.16 -9.05 -4.96
CA ILE A 38 5.92 -8.42 -6.27
C ILE A 38 4.42 -8.25 -6.52
N GLU A 39 3.62 -9.30 -6.27
CA GLU A 39 2.17 -9.27 -6.46
C GLU A 39 1.49 -8.25 -5.55
N ASN A 40 1.83 -8.27 -4.26
CA ASN A 40 1.25 -7.35 -3.30
C ASN A 40 1.67 -5.90 -3.58
N ALA A 41 2.93 -5.65 -3.93
CA ALA A 41 3.37 -4.32 -4.37
C ALA A 41 2.55 -3.83 -5.58
N ALA A 42 2.31 -4.67 -6.57
CA ALA A 42 1.51 -4.32 -7.75
C ALA A 42 0.04 -4.05 -7.39
N LYS A 43 -0.55 -4.86 -6.50
CA LYS A 43 -1.93 -4.73 -6.02
C LYS A 43 -2.15 -3.42 -5.26
N TYR A 44 -1.31 -3.12 -4.28
CA TYR A 44 -1.44 -1.89 -3.50
C TYR A 44 -1.18 -0.64 -4.35
N ARG A 45 -0.23 -0.71 -5.29
CA ARG A 45 0.01 0.36 -6.27
C ARG A 45 -1.22 0.61 -7.14
N PHE A 46 -1.88 -0.44 -7.65
CA PHE A 46 -3.08 -0.32 -8.44
C PHE A 46 -4.20 0.38 -7.66
N TRP A 47 -4.50 -0.06 -6.44
CA TRP A 47 -5.52 0.54 -5.59
C TRP A 47 -5.22 1.99 -5.26
N PHE A 48 -3.95 2.31 -4.98
CA PHE A 48 -3.52 3.69 -4.75
C PHE A 48 -3.86 4.59 -5.94
N TYR A 49 -3.52 4.19 -7.16
CA TYR A 49 -3.84 5.00 -8.35
C TYR A 49 -5.34 5.09 -8.62
N VAL A 50 -6.10 4.01 -8.46
CA VAL A 50 -7.55 4.02 -8.66
C VAL A 50 -8.22 5.04 -7.73
N PHE A 51 -7.95 4.98 -6.43
CA PHE A 51 -8.55 5.91 -5.48
C PHE A 51 -8.00 7.34 -5.61
N THR A 52 -6.74 7.51 -6.00
CA THR A 52 -6.20 8.85 -6.28
C THR A 52 -6.91 9.50 -7.46
N ILE A 53 -7.08 8.77 -8.56
CA ILE A 53 -7.79 9.27 -9.75
C ILE A 53 -9.25 9.56 -9.41
N LEU A 54 -9.91 8.65 -8.70
CA LEU A 54 -11.31 8.83 -8.29
C LEU A 54 -11.49 10.07 -7.40
N GLY A 55 -10.57 10.29 -6.45
CA GLY A 55 -10.56 11.46 -5.57
C GLY A 55 -10.32 12.79 -6.31
N ILE A 56 -9.68 12.76 -7.49
CA ILE A 56 -9.47 13.96 -8.33
C ILE A 56 -10.67 14.16 -9.28
N VAL A 57 -11.11 13.09 -9.94
CA VAL A 57 -12.16 13.19 -11.00
C VAL A 57 -13.52 13.51 -10.40
N ALA A 58 -13.85 12.95 -9.22
CA ALA A 58 -15.18 13.18 -8.63
C ALA A 58 -15.43 14.67 -8.29
N PRO A 59 -14.54 15.43 -7.64
CA PRO A 59 -14.74 16.87 -7.43
C PRO A 59 -14.82 17.67 -8.73
N LEU A 60 -14.00 17.31 -9.75
CA LEU A 60 -14.07 17.97 -11.05
C LEU A 60 -15.41 17.75 -11.74
N ALA A 61 -15.96 16.53 -11.66
CA ALA A 61 -17.30 16.22 -12.17
C ALA A 61 -18.39 17.04 -11.48
N ILE A 62 -18.31 17.20 -10.15
CA ILE A 62 -19.23 18.07 -9.40
C ILE A 62 -19.20 19.50 -9.94
N THR A 63 -18.02 20.07 -10.14
CA THR A 63 -17.85 21.43 -10.65
C THR A 63 -18.48 21.59 -12.04
N VAL A 64 -18.25 20.63 -12.93
CA VAL A 64 -18.82 20.65 -14.29
C VAL A 64 -20.35 20.55 -14.24
N ILE A 65 -20.90 19.59 -13.51
CA ILE A 65 -22.36 19.40 -13.38
C ILE A 65 -23.02 20.66 -12.81
N SER A 66 -22.42 21.27 -11.78
CA SER A 66 -22.93 22.49 -11.16
C SER A 66 -22.91 23.70 -12.11
N SER A 67 -21.95 23.75 -13.06
CA SER A 67 -21.79 24.86 -14.01
C SER A 67 -22.82 24.81 -15.14
N ILE A 68 -23.37 23.64 -15.48
CA ILE A 68 -24.30 23.48 -16.63
C ILE A 68 -25.69 24.00 -16.30
N GLY A 69 -26.07 24.12 -15.01
CA GLY A 69 -27.34 24.64 -14.56
C GLY A 69 -28.53 23.83 -15.11
N ALA A 70 -28.81 22.68 -14.52
CA ALA A 70 -29.93 21.86 -14.95
C ALA A 70 -31.28 22.44 -14.44
N GLU A 71 -32.26 22.58 -15.35
CA GLU A 71 -33.65 22.99 -15.05
C GLU A 71 -34.62 21.80 -15.23
N GLY A 72 -35.74 21.83 -14.54
CA GLY A 72 -36.79 20.80 -14.63
C GLY A 72 -36.32 19.43 -14.10
N ASP A 73 -36.70 18.35 -14.80
CA ASP A 73 -36.38 16.98 -14.41
C ASP A 73 -34.86 16.70 -14.40
N GLY A 74 -34.11 17.43 -15.22
CA GLY A 74 -32.62 17.37 -15.25
C GLY A 74 -31.98 17.82 -13.93
N ALA A 75 -32.62 18.73 -13.20
CA ALA A 75 -32.11 19.21 -11.91
C ALA A 75 -32.06 18.11 -10.84
N VAL A 76 -33.01 17.18 -10.83
CA VAL A 76 -33.05 16.06 -9.88
C VAL A 76 -31.88 15.11 -10.18
N VAL A 77 -31.66 14.76 -11.44
CA VAL A 77 -30.56 13.90 -11.87
C VAL A 77 -29.19 14.53 -11.52
N ALA A 78 -29.05 15.84 -11.79
CA ALA A 78 -27.80 16.56 -11.44
C ALA A 78 -27.54 16.54 -9.92
N ARG A 79 -28.54 16.77 -9.08
CA ARG A 79 -28.38 16.71 -7.62
C ARG A 79 -27.96 15.33 -7.13
N VAL A 80 -28.58 14.27 -7.65
CA VAL A 80 -28.20 12.88 -7.32
C VAL A 80 -26.79 12.60 -7.77
N ALA A 81 -26.39 12.99 -8.98
CA ALA A 81 -25.03 12.80 -9.47
C ALA A 81 -23.99 13.53 -8.60
N ILE A 82 -24.27 14.78 -8.20
CA ILE A 82 -23.40 15.53 -7.28
C ILE A 82 -23.28 14.82 -5.92
N ALA A 83 -24.40 14.33 -5.36
CA ALA A 83 -24.37 13.60 -4.09
C ALA A 83 -23.50 12.32 -4.18
N VAL A 84 -23.67 11.53 -5.25
CA VAL A 84 -22.86 10.32 -5.48
C VAL A 84 -21.37 10.67 -5.64
N CYS A 85 -21.03 11.67 -6.44
CA CYS A 85 -19.65 12.12 -6.61
C CYS A 85 -19.02 12.60 -5.29
N SER A 86 -19.80 13.29 -4.43
CA SER A 86 -19.33 13.76 -3.12
C SER A 86 -19.02 12.59 -2.19
N VAL A 87 -19.90 11.57 -2.15
CA VAL A 87 -19.65 10.35 -1.37
C VAL A 87 -18.40 9.62 -1.87
N LEU A 88 -18.25 9.47 -3.19
CA LEU A 88 -17.08 8.82 -3.78
C LEU A 88 -15.79 9.58 -3.48
N ALA A 89 -15.78 10.90 -3.54
CA ALA A 89 -14.64 11.73 -3.21
C ALA A 89 -14.22 11.56 -1.75
N THR A 90 -15.18 11.64 -0.83
CA THR A 90 -14.94 11.45 0.62
C THR A 90 -14.45 10.05 0.92
N PHE A 91 -15.09 9.03 0.36
CA PHE A 91 -14.67 7.64 0.53
C PHE A 91 -13.25 7.41 0.02
N SER A 92 -12.91 7.96 -1.16
CA SER A 92 -11.59 7.79 -1.76
C SER A 92 -10.48 8.40 -0.89
N SER A 93 -10.69 9.61 -0.37
CA SER A 93 -9.71 10.28 0.49
C SER A 93 -9.53 9.55 1.83
N THR A 94 -10.65 9.16 2.46
CA THR A 94 -10.62 8.38 3.71
C THR A 94 -9.95 7.03 3.51
N PHE A 95 -10.28 6.32 2.43
CA PHE A 95 -9.67 5.03 2.13
C PHE A 95 -8.16 5.13 1.93
N LEU A 96 -7.67 6.15 1.19
CA LEU A 96 -6.24 6.37 1.00
C LEU A 96 -5.52 6.69 2.32
N ALA A 97 -6.14 7.47 3.19
CA ALA A 97 -5.59 7.81 4.51
C ALA A 97 -5.46 6.57 5.41
N VAL A 98 -6.53 5.75 5.51
CA VAL A 98 -6.56 4.58 6.40
C VAL A 98 -5.76 3.40 5.84
N SER A 99 -5.85 3.11 4.53
CA SER A 99 -5.25 1.90 3.94
C SER A 99 -3.73 1.96 3.79
N LYS A 100 -3.12 3.15 3.85
CA LYS A 100 -1.68 3.37 3.68
C LYS A 100 -1.11 2.67 2.44
N CYS A 101 -1.91 2.62 1.36
CA CYS A 101 -1.56 1.90 0.14
C CYS A 101 -0.19 2.31 -0.43
N LYS A 102 0.14 3.62 -0.37
CA LYS A 102 1.43 4.14 -0.84
C LYS A 102 2.59 3.57 -0.04
N GLU A 103 2.48 3.56 1.27
CA GLU A 103 3.53 3.05 2.16
C GLU A 103 3.73 1.55 1.98
N LYS A 104 2.62 0.79 1.90
CA LYS A 104 2.65 -0.66 1.68
C LYS A 104 3.34 -1.04 0.38
N TRP A 105 2.93 -0.47 -0.77
CA TRP A 105 3.57 -0.82 -2.03
C TRP A 105 5.04 -0.39 -2.09
N THR A 106 5.40 0.74 -1.49
CA THR A 106 6.79 1.21 -1.42
C THR A 106 7.63 0.26 -0.59
N ASN A 107 7.14 -0.17 0.58
CA ASN A 107 7.84 -1.10 1.46
C ASN A 107 8.05 -2.47 0.79
N TYR A 108 7.00 -3.06 0.21
CA TYR A 108 7.14 -4.32 -0.52
C TYR A 108 8.11 -4.22 -1.70
N ARG A 109 8.10 -3.10 -2.42
CA ARG A 109 9.05 -2.89 -3.49
C ARG A 109 10.50 -2.80 -2.98
N HIS A 110 10.75 -2.09 -1.89
CA HIS A 110 12.07 -2.05 -1.27
C HIS A 110 12.54 -3.45 -0.85
N THR A 111 11.66 -4.24 -0.27
CA THR A 111 11.97 -5.62 0.12
C THR A 111 12.36 -6.48 -1.08
N VAL A 112 11.62 -6.40 -2.19
CA VAL A 112 11.94 -7.10 -3.44
C VAL A 112 13.32 -6.68 -3.97
N GLU A 113 13.60 -5.38 -4.04
CA GLU A 113 14.89 -4.89 -4.55
C GLU A 113 16.08 -5.32 -3.65
N ARG A 114 15.87 -5.37 -2.33
CA ARG A 114 16.87 -5.92 -1.39
C ARG A 114 17.12 -7.41 -1.63
N ILE A 115 16.07 -8.20 -1.80
CA ILE A 115 16.18 -9.64 -2.12
C ILE A 115 16.93 -9.83 -3.46
N LYS A 116 16.57 -9.06 -4.50
CA LYS A 116 17.27 -9.09 -5.79
C LYS A 116 18.76 -8.77 -5.63
N SER A 117 19.10 -7.75 -4.83
CA SER A 117 20.50 -7.38 -4.56
C SER A 117 21.28 -8.52 -3.91
N VAL A 118 20.66 -9.25 -2.97
CA VAL A 118 21.31 -10.42 -2.33
C VAL A 118 21.48 -11.57 -3.32
N LEU A 119 20.48 -11.81 -4.19
CA LEU A 119 20.57 -12.83 -5.24
C LEU A 119 21.67 -12.52 -6.27
N VAL A 120 21.82 -11.26 -6.68
CA VAL A 120 22.90 -10.85 -7.57
C VAL A 120 24.26 -11.06 -6.89
N LYS A 121 24.41 -10.70 -5.62
CA LYS A 121 25.65 -10.97 -4.87
C LYS A 121 25.96 -12.47 -4.82
N TYR A 122 24.98 -13.30 -4.50
CA TYR A 122 25.11 -14.76 -4.50
C TYR A 122 25.60 -15.30 -5.86
N SER A 123 25.12 -14.74 -6.97
CA SER A 123 25.47 -15.20 -8.31
C SER A 123 26.93 -14.89 -8.71
N VAL A 124 27.57 -13.86 -8.12
CA VAL A 124 28.94 -13.44 -8.42
C VAL A 124 29.97 -13.79 -7.32
N GLU A 125 29.48 -14.27 -6.17
CA GLU A 125 30.32 -14.63 -5.03
C GLU A 125 31.11 -15.89 -5.32
N GLU A 126 32.45 -15.85 -5.09
CA GLU A 126 33.34 -16.99 -5.18
C GLU A 126 33.43 -17.68 -3.81
N GLY A 127 33.49 -19.01 -3.78
CA GLY A 127 33.58 -19.79 -2.55
C GLY A 127 32.79 -21.09 -2.58
N GLU A 128 32.75 -21.81 -1.45
CA GLU A 128 32.06 -23.08 -1.33
C GLU A 128 30.54 -22.89 -1.41
N ASP A 129 29.86 -23.68 -2.23
CA ASP A 129 28.42 -23.60 -2.48
C ASP A 129 27.60 -23.68 -1.18
N SER A 130 28.02 -24.43 -0.19
CA SER A 130 27.33 -24.60 1.09
C SER A 130 27.35 -23.32 1.95
N GLU A 131 28.49 -22.63 2.00
CA GLU A 131 28.63 -21.38 2.76
C GLU A 131 27.89 -20.23 2.11
N LYS A 132 28.01 -20.10 0.80
CA LYS A 132 27.24 -19.12 -0.01
C LYS A 132 25.74 -19.29 0.16
N LEU A 133 25.25 -20.53 0.14
CA LEU A 133 23.83 -20.83 0.32
C LEU A 133 23.35 -20.45 1.72
N ARG A 134 24.16 -20.75 2.76
CA ARG A 134 23.83 -20.36 4.14
C ARG A 134 23.74 -18.85 4.28
N HIS A 135 24.72 -18.12 3.72
CA HIS A 135 24.74 -16.65 3.73
C HIS A 135 23.52 -16.06 2.98
N LEU A 136 23.17 -16.64 1.83
CA LEU A 136 21.98 -16.24 1.07
C LEU A 136 20.70 -16.39 1.91
N VAL A 137 20.50 -17.54 2.56
CA VAL A 137 19.34 -17.80 3.40
C VAL A 137 19.26 -16.82 4.57
N GLU A 138 20.39 -16.68 5.30
CA GLU A 138 20.46 -15.77 6.45
C GLU A 138 20.10 -14.32 6.07
N LYS A 139 20.67 -13.81 4.98
CA LYS A 139 20.40 -12.45 4.50
C LYS A 139 18.95 -12.28 4.04
N THR A 140 18.39 -13.27 3.36
CA THR A 140 17.02 -13.20 2.88
C THR A 140 16.01 -13.23 4.05
N GLU A 141 16.22 -14.14 5.03
CA GLU A 141 15.38 -14.21 6.22
C GLU A 141 15.53 -12.95 7.09
N GLN A 142 16.73 -12.37 7.19
CA GLN A 142 16.93 -11.09 7.87
C GLN A 142 16.11 -9.97 7.23
N ILE A 143 16.12 -9.87 5.89
CA ILE A 143 15.33 -8.85 5.15
C ILE A 143 13.83 -9.00 5.43
N MET A 144 13.33 -10.24 5.41
CA MET A 144 11.90 -10.51 5.67
C MET A 144 11.52 -10.20 7.13
N LYS A 145 12.40 -10.50 8.08
CA LYS A 145 12.21 -10.16 9.49
C LYS A 145 12.18 -8.66 9.72
N GLU A 146 13.14 -7.92 9.18
CA GLU A 146 13.19 -6.45 9.29
C GLU A 146 11.94 -5.78 8.69
N GLU A 147 11.39 -6.32 7.61
CA GLU A 147 10.14 -5.86 7.02
C GLU A 147 8.96 -6.08 7.97
N HIS A 148 8.87 -7.28 8.56
CA HIS A 148 7.82 -7.61 9.51
C HIS A 148 7.88 -6.75 10.78
N ASP A 149 9.08 -6.52 11.33
CA ASP A 149 9.28 -5.71 12.53
C ASP A 149 8.93 -4.24 12.27
N ARG A 150 9.24 -3.71 11.08
CA ARG A 150 8.83 -2.37 10.65
C ARG A 150 7.31 -2.22 10.59
N TRP A 151 6.59 -3.26 10.14
CA TRP A 151 5.13 -3.23 10.13
C TRP A 151 4.53 -3.22 11.53
N LYS A 152 5.10 -3.97 12.46
CA LYS A 152 4.67 -3.91 13.87
C LYS A 152 4.83 -2.50 14.44
N GLU A 153 5.98 -1.89 14.23
CA GLU A 153 6.25 -0.52 14.71
C GLU A 153 5.28 0.52 14.12
N ILE A 154 4.97 0.43 12.82
CA ILE A 154 4.00 1.31 12.17
C ILE A 154 2.60 1.09 12.75
N SER A 155 2.18 -0.16 12.93
CA SER A 155 0.86 -0.51 13.48
C SER A 155 0.69 -0.02 14.92
N GLU A 156 1.70 -0.19 15.76
CA GLU A 156 1.70 0.28 17.15
C GLU A 156 1.63 1.80 17.27
N LYS A 157 2.33 2.52 16.39
CA LYS A 157 2.26 4.00 16.34
C LYS A 157 0.87 4.49 15.96
N ASP A 158 0.20 3.81 15.03
CA ASP A 158 -1.15 4.15 14.61
C ASP A 158 -2.15 3.98 15.74
N GLU A 159 -2.10 2.85 16.46
CA GLU A 159 -2.96 2.63 17.64
C GLU A 159 -2.76 3.68 18.73
N GLN A 160 -1.54 4.18 18.91
CA GLN A 160 -1.26 5.23 19.89
C GLN A 160 -1.83 6.59 19.45
N VAL A 161 -1.82 6.91 18.17
CA VAL A 161 -2.40 8.14 17.62
C VAL A 161 -3.91 8.12 17.76
N ASP A 162 -4.56 6.99 17.41
CA ASP A 162 -6.01 6.83 17.54
C ASP A 162 -6.49 6.95 18.99
N LYS A 163 -5.77 6.32 19.94
CA LYS A 163 -6.06 6.44 21.37
C LYS A 163 -5.91 7.87 21.91
N LYS A 164 -4.94 8.65 21.41
CA LYS A 164 -4.77 10.05 21.80
C LYS A 164 -5.87 10.95 21.25
N GLN A 165 -6.34 10.71 20.04
CA GLN A 165 -7.47 11.42 19.44
C GLN A 165 -8.78 11.16 20.18
N ASP A 166 -9.06 9.90 20.53
CA ASP A 166 -10.28 9.53 21.28
C ASP A 166 -10.30 10.14 22.69
N ASN A 167 -9.17 10.17 23.37
CA ASN A 167 -9.03 10.81 24.67
C ASN A 167 -9.14 12.35 24.61
N GLY A 168 -8.59 12.98 23.58
CA GLY A 168 -8.71 14.43 23.36
C GLY A 168 -10.16 14.86 23.04
N MET A 169 -10.93 14.03 22.39
CA MET A 169 -12.34 14.29 22.05
C MET A 169 -13.26 14.16 23.26
N LYS A 170 -12.92 13.29 24.23
CA LYS A 170 -13.66 13.14 25.50
C LYS A 170 -13.46 14.30 26.45
N ASP A 171 -12.28 14.91 26.44
CA ASP A 171 -11.95 16.03 27.35
C ASP A 171 -12.57 17.38 26.92
N THR A 172 -12.83 17.56 25.62
CA THR A 172 -13.50 18.77 25.10
C THR A 172 -15.04 18.72 25.23
N GLY A 173 -15.66 17.55 25.34
CA GLY A 173 -17.10 17.37 25.52
C GLY A 173 -17.61 17.62 26.96
N GLY A 174 -16.71 17.65 27.95
CA GLY A 174 -17.09 17.78 29.37
C GLY A 174 -17.18 19.20 29.91
N LYS A 175 -16.75 20.23 29.18
CA LYS A 175 -16.65 21.61 29.70
C LYS A 175 -17.83 22.54 29.39
N ASN A 176 -18.86 22.11 28.66
CA ASN A 176 -19.94 22.99 28.25
C ASN A 176 -21.24 22.90 29.06
N ASN A 177 -21.26 22.22 30.23
CA ASN A 177 -22.49 22.06 31.02
C ASN A 177 -22.45 22.64 32.44
N GLN A 178 -21.62 23.64 32.74
CA GLN A 178 -21.58 24.26 34.08
C GLN A 178 -21.58 25.78 34.06
N ASP A 179 -22.36 26.43 33.19
CA ASP A 179 -22.59 27.87 33.30
C ASP A 179 -23.97 28.31 32.78
N SER A 180 -25.01 27.79 33.40
CA SER A 180 -26.36 28.40 33.29
C SER A 180 -27.19 28.06 34.54
N GLY A 181 -26.87 28.74 35.61
CA GLY A 181 -27.64 28.64 36.88
C GLY A 181 -27.23 29.72 37.87
N ASN A 182 -27.62 31.00 37.60
CA ASN A 182 -27.95 31.96 38.63
C ASN A 182 -28.66 33.17 38.02
#